data_3a98d3635542038d9aada9db13797098
#
_entry.id   3a98d3635542038d9aada9db13797098
#
_cell.length_a   1.000
_cell.length_b   1.000
_cell.length_c   1.000
_cell.angle_alpha   90.00
_cell.angle_beta   90.00
_cell.angle_gamma   90.00
#
_symmetry.space_group_name_H-M   'P 1'
#
loop_
_entity.id
_entity.type
_entity.pdbx_description
1 polymer ?
#
loop_
_entity_poly.entity_id
_entity_poly.type
_entity_poly.pdbx_seq_one_letter_code
_entity_poly.pdbx_strand_id
1 'polypeptide(L)'
;MSDRRLSPTELRDALNAIGAERYHNLHPFHRALHDGALAQGQVQAWALNRYYYQSRIPAKDATLLARLPTADLRRAWRSRLDDHDGSAPGQGGVARWLKLAEGVGLDRAYVESTAGILPGTRFAVDAYVAFVRDRSILEAIASSLTEMFSPTIIAERVSGMLAHYPFVTQDTLAYFTPRLTQAPKDVDFALTYIDEHARTRALQEGVLAALRFKCDVLWSQLDALHYAYVEPGRIPPGAFVPEPA
;
A
#
# COMPACT_ATOMS: atom_id res chain seq x y z
N MET A 1 -26.02 19.20 6.70
CA MET A 1 -24.56 19.37 6.46
C MET A 1 -24.39 20.56 5.54
N SER A 2 -23.41 21.45 5.79
CA SER A 2 -23.18 22.61 4.97
C SER A 2 -22.79 22.19 3.55
N ASP A 3 -23.44 22.73 2.54
CA ASP A 3 -23.14 22.49 1.11
C ASP A 3 -21.91 23.32 0.64
N ARG A 4 -21.30 24.03 1.58
CA ARG A 4 -20.12 24.86 1.31
C ARG A 4 -18.91 24.01 0.94
N ARG A 5 -18.28 24.32 -0.19
CA ARG A 5 -16.98 23.76 -0.57
C ARG A 5 -15.94 24.07 0.49
N LEU A 6 -15.11 23.09 0.85
CA LEU A 6 -13.95 23.30 1.69
C LEU A 6 -12.88 24.09 0.94
N SER A 7 -12.18 24.98 1.65
CA SER A 7 -10.94 25.57 1.15
C SER A 7 -9.86 24.47 0.98
N PRO A 8 -8.79 24.73 0.21
CA PRO A 8 -7.67 23.78 0.08
C PRO A 8 -7.07 23.37 1.43
N THR A 9 -6.94 24.30 2.37
CA THR A 9 -6.45 24.02 3.72
C THR A 9 -7.41 23.11 4.50
N GLU A 10 -8.71 23.45 4.54
CA GLU A 10 -9.72 22.61 5.21
C GLU A 10 -9.80 21.20 4.63
N LEU A 11 -9.65 21.06 3.29
CA LEU A 11 -9.63 19.75 2.65
C LEU A 11 -8.38 18.95 3.05
N ARG A 12 -7.20 19.60 3.08
CA ARG A 12 -5.96 18.97 3.52
C ARG A 12 -6.03 18.55 4.99
N ASP A 13 -6.60 19.38 5.85
CA ASP A 13 -6.80 19.06 7.28
C ASP A 13 -7.73 17.84 7.43
N ALA A 14 -8.80 17.78 6.64
CA ALA A 14 -9.72 16.63 6.62
C ALA A 14 -9.03 15.34 6.12
N LEU A 15 -8.17 15.44 5.11
CA LEU A 15 -7.35 14.30 4.63
C LEU A 15 -6.37 13.82 5.71
N ASN A 16 -5.68 14.75 6.38
CA ASN A 16 -4.77 14.42 7.47
C ASN A 16 -5.50 13.76 8.66
N ALA A 17 -6.71 14.24 8.99
CA ALA A 17 -7.54 13.66 10.06
C ALA A 17 -7.90 12.19 9.74
N ILE A 18 -8.20 11.86 8.48
CA ILE A 18 -8.44 10.46 8.06
C ILE A 18 -7.21 9.60 8.30
N GLY A 19 -6.02 10.09 7.95
CA GLY A 19 -4.77 9.37 8.20
C GLY A 19 -4.50 9.15 9.69
N ALA A 20 -4.69 10.19 10.50
CA ALA A 20 -4.50 10.13 11.95
C ALA A 20 -5.45 9.15 12.63
N GLU A 21 -6.66 8.94 12.09
CA GLU A 21 -7.66 8.01 12.61
C GLU A 21 -7.52 6.58 12.07
N ARG A 22 -7.18 6.42 10.78
CA ARG A 22 -7.42 5.17 10.03
C ARG A 22 -6.20 4.58 9.33
N TYR A 23 -5.07 5.26 9.32
CA TYR A 23 -3.93 4.70 8.59
C TYR A 23 -3.37 3.47 9.30
N HIS A 24 -2.96 2.50 8.52
CA HIS A 24 -2.63 1.14 8.97
C HIS A 24 -1.45 1.05 9.97
N ASN A 25 -0.69 2.13 10.19
CA ASN A 25 0.34 2.18 11.23
C ASN A 25 -0.24 2.06 12.66
N LEU A 26 -1.52 2.38 12.83
CA LEU A 26 -2.24 2.21 14.11
C LEU A 26 -2.63 0.76 14.38
N HIS A 27 -2.57 -0.12 13.38
CA HIS A 27 -2.99 -1.51 13.49
C HIS A 27 -2.05 -2.32 14.41
N PRO A 28 -2.57 -3.19 15.32
CA PRO A 28 -1.75 -3.99 16.23
C PRO A 28 -0.67 -4.82 15.51
N PHE A 29 -0.99 -5.46 14.40
CA PHE A 29 -0.02 -6.23 13.61
C PHE A 29 1.14 -5.36 13.12
N HIS A 30 0.85 -4.13 12.66
CA HIS A 30 1.87 -3.20 12.20
C HIS A 30 2.82 -2.80 13.33
N ARG A 31 2.27 -2.50 14.51
CA ARG A 31 3.07 -2.20 15.71
C ARG A 31 3.95 -3.39 16.10
N ALA A 32 3.37 -4.59 16.18
CA ALA A 32 4.11 -5.81 16.49
C ALA A 32 5.28 -6.06 15.51
N LEU A 33 5.09 -5.74 14.21
CA LEU A 33 6.15 -5.83 13.21
C LEU A 33 7.29 -4.85 13.47
N HIS A 34 6.99 -3.63 13.91
CA HIS A 34 8.00 -2.60 14.22
C HIS A 34 8.72 -2.89 15.54
N ASP A 35 8.00 -3.39 16.52
CA ASP A 35 8.51 -3.66 17.87
C ASP A 35 9.28 -4.97 17.98
N GLY A 36 9.41 -5.73 16.87
CA GLY A 36 10.09 -7.01 16.86
C GLY A 36 9.33 -8.13 17.58
N ALA A 37 8.03 -7.95 17.79
CA ALA A 37 7.20 -8.91 18.53
C ALA A 37 6.69 -10.08 17.67
N LEU A 38 6.98 -10.10 16.36
CA LEU A 38 6.57 -11.16 15.45
C LEU A 38 7.67 -12.22 15.30
N ALA A 39 7.28 -13.49 15.27
CA ALA A 39 8.18 -14.57 14.87
C ALA A 39 8.51 -14.49 13.36
N GLN A 40 9.61 -15.13 12.94
CA GLN A 40 10.05 -15.14 11.54
C GLN A 40 8.93 -15.59 10.58
N GLY A 41 8.20 -16.65 10.91
CA GLY A 41 7.09 -17.15 10.11
C GLY A 41 5.95 -16.16 9.95
N GLN A 42 5.70 -15.29 10.94
CA GLN A 42 4.72 -14.22 10.85
C GLN A 42 5.22 -13.08 9.96
N VAL A 43 6.52 -12.78 9.99
CA VAL A 43 7.15 -11.81 9.06
C VAL A 43 7.14 -12.36 7.62
N GLN A 44 7.38 -13.66 7.43
CA GLN A 44 7.24 -14.34 6.15
C GLN A 44 5.81 -14.24 5.61
N ALA A 45 4.81 -14.51 6.44
CA ALA A 45 3.41 -14.39 6.07
C ALA A 45 3.05 -12.96 5.64
N TRP A 46 3.55 -11.95 6.36
CA TRP A 46 3.40 -10.55 5.97
C TRP A 46 4.07 -10.24 4.63
N ALA A 47 5.31 -10.66 4.41
CA ALA A 47 6.04 -10.42 3.18
C ALA A 47 5.33 -11.04 1.96
N LEU A 48 4.84 -12.28 2.10
CA LEU A 48 4.09 -13.01 1.08
C LEU A 48 2.76 -12.30 0.74
N ASN A 49 1.95 -11.99 1.74
CA ASN A 49 0.66 -11.35 1.52
C ASN A 49 0.81 -9.93 0.94
N ARG A 50 1.81 -9.18 1.41
CA ARG A 50 2.07 -7.85 0.88
C ARG A 50 2.64 -7.89 -0.54
N TYR A 51 3.33 -8.96 -0.95
CA TYR A 51 3.73 -9.17 -2.35
C TYR A 51 2.52 -9.16 -3.29
N TYR A 52 1.41 -9.81 -2.93
CA TYR A 52 0.21 -9.78 -3.75
C TYR A 52 -0.26 -8.35 -4.00
N TYR A 53 -0.29 -7.51 -2.96
CA TYR A 53 -0.60 -6.10 -3.13
C TYR A 53 0.41 -5.41 -4.07
N GLN A 54 1.72 -5.59 -3.88
CA GLN A 54 2.75 -4.94 -4.68
C GLN A 54 2.67 -5.36 -6.16
N SER A 55 2.42 -6.62 -6.44
CA SER A 55 2.28 -7.14 -7.80
C SER A 55 1.04 -6.62 -8.54
N ARG A 56 0.02 -6.14 -7.81
CA ARG A 56 -1.21 -5.57 -8.37
C ARG A 56 -1.16 -4.06 -8.60
N ILE A 57 -0.19 -3.37 -8.00
CA ILE A 57 -0.04 -1.92 -8.19
C ILE A 57 0.20 -1.54 -9.66
N PRO A 58 1.11 -2.16 -10.43
CA PRO A 58 1.28 -1.85 -11.84
C PRO A 58 0.00 -2.02 -12.65
N ALA A 59 -0.74 -3.10 -12.47
CA ALA A 59 -2.01 -3.33 -13.16
C ALA A 59 -3.06 -2.27 -12.80
N LYS A 60 -3.16 -1.88 -11.53
CA LYS A 60 -4.01 -0.79 -11.07
C LYS A 60 -3.60 0.54 -11.72
N ASP A 61 -2.29 0.85 -11.78
CA ASP A 61 -1.79 2.10 -12.37
C ASP A 61 -1.96 2.13 -13.90
N ALA A 62 -1.76 1.00 -14.58
CA ALA A 62 -2.04 0.86 -16.02
C ALA A 62 -3.53 1.07 -16.33
N THR A 63 -4.42 0.56 -15.48
CA THR A 63 -5.87 0.76 -15.59
C THR A 63 -6.25 2.23 -15.51
N LEU A 64 -5.67 2.98 -14.59
CA LEU A 64 -5.90 4.43 -14.51
C LEU A 64 -5.24 5.16 -15.69
N LEU A 65 -4.02 4.80 -16.05
CA LEU A 65 -3.29 5.40 -17.18
C LEU A 65 -4.12 5.37 -18.47
N ALA A 66 -4.77 4.24 -18.76
CA ALA A 66 -5.63 4.08 -19.93
C ALA A 66 -6.86 5.03 -19.95
N ARG A 67 -7.29 5.50 -18.78
CA ARG A 67 -8.45 6.37 -18.59
C ARG A 67 -8.10 7.86 -18.60
N LEU A 68 -6.82 8.21 -18.42
CA LEU A 68 -6.39 9.63 -18.36
C LEU A 68 -6.54 10.32 -19.72
N PRO A 69 -7.25 11.47 -19.78
CA PRO A 69 -7.68 12.06 -21.06
C PRO A 69 -6.54 12.72 -21.85
N THR A 70 -5.51 13.24 -21.16
CA THR A 70 -4.45 14.02 -21.81
C THR A 70 -3.11 13.32 -21.78
N ALA A 71 -2.24 13.63 -22.76
CA ALA A 71 -0.88 13.10 -22.80
C ALA A 71 -0.04 13.55 -21.59
N ASP A 72 -0.28 14.76 -21.07
CA ASP A 72 0.44 15.28 -19.90
C ASP A 72 0.11 14.50 -18.64
N LEU A 73 -1.16 14.24 -18.37
CA LEU A 73 -1.59 13.40 -17.26
C LEU A 73 -1.04 11.98 -17.38
N ARG A 74 -1.06 11.40 -18.60
CA ARG A 74 -0.49 10.07 -18.82
C ARG A 74 1.03 10.05 -18.60
N ARG A 75 1.77 11.08 -19.02
CA ARG A 75 3.22 11.18 -18.76
C ARG A 75 3.52 11.26 -17.26
N ALA A 76 2.78 12.09 -16.55
CA ALA A 76 2.92 12.24 -15.11
C ALA A 76 2.62 10.92 -14.36
N TRP A 77 1.55 10.23 -14.74
CA TRP A 77 1.15 8.98 -14.08
C TRP A 77 2.04 7.78 -14.43
N ARG A 78 2.62 7.77 -15.63
CA ARG A 78 3.47 6.67 -16.11
C ARG A 78 4.67 6.42 -15.21
N SER A 79 5.21 7.46 -14.58
CA SER A 79 6.35 7.31 -13.65
C SER A 79 6.07 6.32 -12.52
N ARG A 80 4.81 6.14 -12.12
CA ARG A 80 4.40 5.17 -11.11
C ARG A 80 4.51 3.71 -11.61
N LEU A 81 4.25 3.48 -12.89
CA LEU A 81 4.47 2.18 -13.52
C LEU A 81 5.97 1.87 -13.60
N ASP A 82 6.76 2.84 -14.08
CA ASP A 82 8.22 2.70 -14.20
C ASP A 82 8.86 2.44 -12.82
N ASP A 83 8.34 3.06 -11.75
CA ASP A 83 8.83 2.86 -10.37
C ASP A 83 8.55 1.43 -9.83
N HIS A 84 7.41 0.83 -10.21
CA HIS A 84 7.02 -0.51 -9.77
C HIS A 84 7.52 -1.63 -10.67
N ASP A 85 7.42 -1.48 -11.99
CA ASP A 85 7.86 -2.50 -12.95
C ASP A 85 9.36 -2.42 -13.24
N GLY A 86 9.95 -1.22 -13.08
CA GLY A 86 11.34 -0.96 -13.47
C GLY A 86 11.51 -0.78 -14.98
N SER A 87 12.73 -0.41 -15.38
CA SER A 87 13.11 -0.22 -16.79
C SER A 87 13.84 -1.43 -17.38
N ALA A 88 14.15 -2.43 -16.56
CA ALA A 88 14.82 -3.68 -16.96
C ALA A 88 14.44 -4.84 -16.01
N PRO A 89 14.62 -6.09 -16.45
CA PRO A 89 14.38 -7.27 -15.61
C PRO A 89 15.13 -7.18 -14.27
N GLY A 90 14.44 -7.50 -13.18
CA GLY A 90 14.99 -7.46 -11.82
C GLY A 90 15.03 -6.06 -11.18
N GLN A 91 14.54 -5.04 -11.87
CA GLN A 91 14.40 -3.68 -11.35
C GLN A 91 12.96 -3.39 -10.91
N GLY A 92 12.76 -2.22 -10.30
CA GLY A 92 11.46 -1.74 -9.86
C GLY A 92 11.03 -2.25 -8.48
N GLY A 93 9.90 -1.72 -8.02
CA GLY A 93 9.36 -1.99 -6.69
C GLY A 93 8.94 -3.45 -6.50
N VAL A 94 8.36 -4.08 -7.53
CA VAL A 94 7.94 -5.49 -7.46
C VAL A 94 9.14 -6.41 -7.28
N ALA A 95 10.21 -6.20 -8.07
CA ALA A 95 11.43 -6.99 -7.96
C ALA A 95 12.15 -6.79 -6.60
N ARG A 96 12.17 -5.55 -6.08
CA ARG A 96 12.71 -5.28 -4.74
C ARG A 96 11.88 -5.93 -3.64
N TRP A 97 10.57 -6.04 -3.81
CA TRP A 97 9.72 -6.76 -2.86
C TRP A 97 9.98 -8.27 -2.86
N LEU A 98 10.26 -8.85 -4.03
CA LEU A 98 10.67 -10.26 -4.13
C LEU A 98 11.99 -10.49 -3.37
N LYS A 99 12.97 -9.60 -3.51
CA LYS A 99 14.21 -9.67 -2.69
C LYS A 99 13.93 -9.61 -1.20
N LEU A 100 12.97 -8.78 -0.77
CA LEU A 100 12.55 -8.73 0.64
C LEU A 100 11.99 -10.09 1.07
N ALA A 101 11.10 -10.68 0.26
CA ALA A 101 10.50 -11.98 0.55
C ALA A 101 11.56 -13.10 0.62
N GLU A 102 12.51 -13.12 -0.31
CA GLU A 102 13.66 -14.04 -0.29
C GLU A 102 14.54 -13.79 0.96
N GLY A 103 14.80 -12.53 1.29
CA GLY A 103 15.61 -12.14 2.45
C GLY A 103 15.02 -12.54 3.80
N VAL A 104 13.71 -12.73 3.91
CA VAL A 104 13.07 -13.27 5.12
C VAL A 104 12.93 -14.80 5.08
N GLY A 105 13.43 -15.46 4.02
CA GLY A 105 13.51 -16.93 3.91
C GLY A 105 12.35 -17.57 3.12
N LEU A 106 11.68 -16.83 2.24
CA LEU A 106 10.67 -17.40 1.34
C LEU A 106 11.27 -17.81 -0.01
N ASP A 107 10.79 -18.91 -0.57
CA ASP A 107 11.12 -19.30 -1.96
C ASP A 107 10.47 -18.33 -2.95
N ARG A 108 11.26 -17.84 -3.90
CA ARG A 108 10.83 -16.87 -4.89
C ARG A 108 9.67 -17.37 -5.75
N ALA A 109 9.77 -18.58 -6.26
CA ALA A 109 8.74 -19.14 -7.15
C ALA A 109 7.42 -19.33 -6.39
N TYR A 110 7.49 -19.70 -5.11
CA TYR A 110 6.32 -19.78 -4.24
C TYR A 110 5.67 -18.41 -4.06
N VAL A 111 6.47 -17.34 -3.80
CA VAL A 111 5.94 -15.98 -3.66
C VAL A 111 5.29 -15.51 -4.96
N GLU A 112 5.95 -15.71 -6.10
CA GLU A 112 5.43 -15.32 -7.42
C GLU A 112 4.14 -16.07 -7.79
N SER A 113 3.99 -17.32 -7.36
CA SER A 113 2.76 -18.11 -7.58
C SER A 113 1.53 -17.54 -6.88
N THR A 114 1.71 -16.76 -5.82
CA THR A 114 0.64 -16.24 -4.96
C THR A 114 -0.28 -17.31 -4.35
N ALA A 115 0.17 -18.58 -4.28
CA ALA A 115 -0.64 -19.70 -3.85
C ALA A 115 -1.07 -19.62 -2.38
N GLY A 116 -0.17 -19.19 -1.51
CA GLY A 116 -0.39 -19.11 -0.05
C GLY A 116 -1.02 -17.80 0.46
N ILE A 117 -1.56 -16.96 -0.42
CA ILE A 117 -2.16 -15.68 -0.05
C ILE A 117 -3.45 -15.89 0.74
N LEU A 118 -3.62 -15.14 1.83
CA LEU A 118 -4.86 -15.11 2.60
C LEU A 118 -6.04 -14.63 1.74
N PRO A 119 -7.21 -15.26 1.85
CA PRO A 119 -8.42 -14.80 1.13
C PRO A 119 -8.75 -13.34 1.43
N GLY A 120 -8.66 -12.89 2.69
CA GLY A 120 -8.90 -11.50 3.07
C GLY A 120 -7.95 -10.51 2.39
N THR A 121 -6.66 -10.85 2.27
CA THR A 121 -5.70 -10.05 1.49
C THR A 121 -6.11 -9.96 0.03
N ARG A 122 -6.48 -11.09 -0.59
CA ARG A 122 -6.91 -11.14 -1.99
C ARG A 122 -8.13 -10.25 -2.22
N PHE A 123 -9.18 -10.42 -1.42
CA PHE A 123 -10.39 -9.60 -1.53
C PHE A 123 -10.11 -8.09 -1.38
N ALA A 124 -9.32 -7.70 -0.39
CA ALA A 124 -8.99 -6.29 -0.16
C ALA A 124 -8.19 -5.68 -1.33
N VAL A 125 -7.22 -6.41 -1.87
CA VAL A 125 -6.38 -5.94 -2.98
C VAL A 125 -7.18 -5.88 -4.28
N ASP A 126 -7.96 -6.91 -4.59
CA ASP A 126 -8.79 -6.95 -5.80
C ASP A 126 -9.88 -5.87 -5.76
N ALA A 127 -10.47 -5.60 -4.58
CA ALA A 127 -11.38 -4.48 -4.38
C ALA A 127 -10.72 -3.13 -4.68
N TYR A 128 -9.44 -2.96 -4.34
CA TYR A 128 -8.71 -1.74 -4.65
C TYR A 128 -8.49 -1.58 -6.17
N VAL A 129 -8.10 -2.64 -6.86
CA VAL A 129 -7.96 -2.62 -8.33
C VAL A 129 -9.30 -2.30 -9.00
N ALA A 130 -10.38 -2.94 -8.55
CA ALA A 130 -11.74 -2.67 -9.04
C ALA A 130 -12.16 -1.21 -8.76
N PHE A 131 -11.88 -0.68 -7.57
CA PHE A 131 -12.15 0.72 -7.22
C PHE A 131 -11.51 1.68 -8.23
N VAL A 132 -10.23 1.50 -8.53
CA VAL A 132 -9.50 2.37 -9.47
C VAL A 132 -10.01 2.20 -10.90
N ARG A 133 -10.49 1.03 -11.28
CA ARG A 133 -11.10 0.79 -12.59
C ARG A 133 -12.47 1.45 -12.74
N ASP A 134 -13.31 1.37 -11.70
CA ASP A 134 -14.74 1.65 -11.82
C ASP A 134 -15.16 3.02 -11.30
N ARG A 135 -14.37 3.65 -10.41
CA ARG A 135 -14.65 4.97 -9.85
C ARG A 135 -14.18 6.09 -10.77
N SER A 136 -14.59 7.34 -10.50
CA SER A 136 -14.11 8.50 -11.25
C SER A 136 -12.57 8.61 -11.20
N ILE A 137 -11.98 9.27 -12.18
CA ILE A 137 -10.53 9.55 -12.21
C ILE A 137 -10.11 10.31 -10.94
N LEU A 138 -10.93 11.24 -10.49
CA LEU A 138 -10.68 12.01 -9.26
C LEU A 138 -10.59 11.11 -8.04
N GLU A 139 -11.55 10.19 -7.84
CA GLU A 139 -11.54 9.25 -6.73
C GLU A 139 -10.39 8.24 -6.86
N ALA A 140 -10.10 7.78 -8.07
CA ALA A 140 -8.99 6.86 -8.33
C ALA A 140 -7.63 7.49 -7.95
N ILE A 141 -7.38 8.75 -8.34
CA ILE A 141 -6.19 9.49 -7.94
C ILE A 141 -6.17 9.74 -6.43
N ALA A 142 -7.29 10.18 -5.85
CA ALA A 142 -7.41 10.46 -4.42
C ALA A 142 -7.14 9.22 -3.55
N SER A 143 -7.46 8.02 -4.02
CA SER A 143 -7.15 6.77 -3.32
C SER A 143 -5.64 6.53 -3.14
N SER A 144 -4.77 7.20 -3.89
CA SER A 144 -3.32 7.12 -3.73
C SER A 144 -2.77 8.00 -2.59
N LEU A 145 -3.59 8.91 -2.03
CA LEU A 145 -3.15 9.87 -0.99
C LEU A 145 -2.71 9.23 0.33
N THR A 146 -2.88 7.93 0.54
CA THR A 146 -2.24 7.23 1.67
C THR A 146 -0.71 7.40 1.68
N GLU A 147 -0.12 7.80 0.57
CA GLU A 147 1.31 8.12 0.46
C GLU A 147 1.71 9.37 1.25
N MET A 148 0.75 10.25 1.60
CA MET A 148 0.98 11.39 2.50
C MET A 148 1.54 10.96 3.87
N PHE A 149 1.19 9.76 4.32
CA PHE A 149 1.53 9.24 5.65
C PHE A 149 2.73 8.30 5.63
N SER A 150 3.22 7.92 4.43
CA SER A 150 4.19 6.83 4.28
C SER A 150 5.62 7.17 4.70
N PRO A 151 6.19 8.38 4.50
CA PRO A 151 7.61 8.61 4.74
C PRO A 151 8.06 8.33 6.18
N THR A 152 7.36 8.89 7.17
CA THR A 152 7.69 8.67 8.59
C THR A 152 7.57 7.21 8.96
N ILE A 153 6.50 6.55 8.53
CA ILE A 153 6.21 5.15 8.83
C ILE A 153 7.20 4.20 8.14
N ILE A 154 7.67 4.55 6.96
CA ILE A 154 8.73 3.79 6.28
C ILE A 154 10.03 3.87 7.09
N ALA A 155 10.41 5.05 7.56
CA ALA A 155 11.61 5.21 8.37
C ALA A 155 11.54 4.40 9.67
N GLU A 156 10.42 4.47 10.38
CA GLU A 156 10.15 3.67 11.59
C GLU A 156 10.22 2.17 11.29
N ARG A 157 9.61 1.72 10.20
CA ARG A 157 9.63 0.30 9.80
C ARG A 157 11.04 -0.20 9.52
N VAL A 158 11.81 0.53 8.73
CA VAL A 158 13.19 0.15 8.38
C VAL A 158 14.03 0.08 9.65
N SER A 159 13.94 1.09 10.52
CA SER A 159 14.67 1.13 11.79
C SER A 159 14.27 -0.02 12.71
N GLY A 160 12.97 -0.26 12.91
CA GLY A 160 12.47 -1.32 13.79
C GLY A 160 12.85 -2.71 13.27
N MET A 161 12.66 -2.98 11.99
CA MET A 161 12.99 -4.29 11.42
C MET A 161 14.50 -4.60 11.50
N LEU A 162 15.35 -3.62 11.26
CA LEU A 162 16.80 -3.79 11.38
C LEU A 162 17.26 -4.00 12.83
N ALA A 163 16.58 -3.35 13.79
CA ALA A 163 16.93 -3.46 15.21
C ALA A 163 16.54 -4.83 15.81
N HIS A 164 15.43 -5.40 15.36
CA HIS A 164 14.79 -6.51 16.06
C HIS A 164 14.84 -7.85 15.31
N TYR A 165 15.03 -7.87 13.99
CA TYR A 165 15.02 -9.12 13.23
C TYR A 165 16.43 -9.44 12.67
N PRO A 166 17.18 -10.38 13.26
CA PRO A 166 18.55 -10.68 12.85
C PRO A 166 18.66 -11.24 11.42
N PHE A 167 17.56 -11.75 10.86
CA PHE A 167 17.48 -12.22 9.47
C PHE A 167 17.16 -11.10 8.47
N VAL A 168 16.99 -9.85 8.93
CA VAL A 168 16.69 -8.68 8.08
C VAL A 168 17.94 -7.81 7.93
N THR A 169 18.29 -7.46 6.71
CA THR A 169 19.44 -6.60 6.38
C THR A 169 18.97 -5.34 5.62
N GLN A 170 19.87 -4.38 5.42
CA GLN A 170 19.61 -3.21 4.58
C GLN A 170 19.23 -3.61 3.15
N ASP A 171 19.85 -4.65 2.60
CA ASP A 171 19.55 -5.15 1.26
C ASP A 171 18.15 -5.78 1.19
N THR A 172 17.76 -6.52 2.24
CA THR A 172 16.39 -7.03 2.40
C THR A 172 15.35 -5.90 2.34
N LEU A 173 15.67 -4.74 2.90
CA LEU A 173 14.77 -3.58 2.97
C LEU A 173 14.94 -2.56 1.83
N ALA A 174 15.69 -2.90 0.77
CA ALA A 174 15.96 -2.02 -0.37
C ALA A 174 14.70 -1.50 -1.10
N TYR A 175 13.55 -2.16 -0.92
CA TYR A 175 12.26 -1.68 -1.41
C TYR A 175 11.88 -0.31 -0.86
N PHE A 176 12.19 -0.04 0.41
CA PHE A 176 11.68 1.13 1.12
C PHE A 176 12.44 2.42 0.80
N THR A 177 13.72 2.35 0.49
CA THR A 177 14.58 3.54 0.29
C THR A 177 14.07 4.47 -0.83
N PRO A 178 13.74 4.00 -2.04
CA PRO A 178 13.23 4.88 -3.11
C PRO A 178 11.89 5.51 -2.77
N ARG A 179 11.07 4.85 -1.94
CA ARG A 179 9.74 5.36 -1.56
C ARG A 179 9.80 6.65 -0.75
N LEU A 180 10.90 6.90 -0.02
CA LEU A 180 11.09 8.13 0.76
C LEU A 180 11.15 9.38 -0.13
N THR A 181 11.63 9.24 -1.37
CA THR A 181 11.75 10.35 -2.33
C THR A 181 10.62 10.38 -3.35
N GLN A 182 10.04 9.23 -3.69
CA GLN A 182 8.99 9.13 -4.70
C GLN A 182 7.61 9.48 -4.13
N ALA A 183 7.28 9.02 -2.93
CA ALA A 183 5.96 9.27 -2.34
C ALA A 183 5.59 10.75 -2.23
N PRO A 184 6.47 11.68 -1.84
CA PRO A 184 6.15 13.11 -1.84
C PRO A 184 5.75 13.65 -3.22
N LYS A 185 6.44 13.24 -4.29
CA LYS A 185 6.12 13.67 -5.68
C LYS A 185 4.74 13.17 -6.12
N ASP A 186 4.42 11.93 -5.78
CA ASP A 186 3.13 11.32 -6.07
C ASP A 186 2.00 12.04 -5.34
N VAL A 187 2.24 12.46 -4.10
CA VAL A 187 1.31 13.26 -3.29
C VAL A 187 1.08 14.64 -3.90
N ASP A 188 2.14 15.33 -4.27
CA ASP A 188 2.05 16.66 -4.87
C ASP A 188 1.22 16.64 -6.16
N PHE A 189 1.45 15.65 -7.03
CA PHE A 189 0.63 15.44 -8.22
C PHE A 189 -0.85 15.22 -7.87
N ALA A 190 -1.13 14.31 -6.93
CA ALA A 190 -2.50 13.98 -6.55
C ALA A 190 -3.24 15.17 -5.94
N LEU A 191 -2.59 15.94 -5.06
CA LEU A 191 -3.18 17.13 -4.43
C LEU A 191 -3.43 18.24 -5.46
N THR A 192 -2.50 18.49 -6.38
CA THR A 192 -2.69 19.45 -7.47
C THR A 192 -3.90 19.06 -8.32
N TYR A 193 -3.99 17.79 -8.72
CA TYR A 193 -5.13 17.31 -9.48
C TYR A 193 -6.47 17.48 -8.74
N ILE A 194 -6.48 17.19 -7.44
CA ILE A 194 -7.68 17.35 -6.59
C ILE A 194 -8.08 18.81 -6.47
N ASP A 195 -7.13 19.71 -6.23
CA ASP A 195 -7.40 21.15 -6.12
C ASP A 195 -8.01 21.72 -7.41
N GLU A 196 -7.60 21.20 -8.57
CA GLU A 196 -8.12 21.61 -9.87
C GLU A 196 -9.50 21.02 -10.20
N HIS A 197 -9.81 19.82 -9.72
CA HIS A 197 -10.98 19.04 -10.17
C HIS A 197 -12.07 18.88 -9.11
N ALA A 198 -11.77 18.94 -7.80
CA ALA A 198 -12.76 18.82 -6.74
C ALA A 198 -13.48 20.16 -6.48
N ARG A 199 -14.22 20.65 -7.47
CA ARG A 199 -14.82 22.00 -7.49
C ARG A 199 -16.11 22.14 -6.69
N THR A 200 -16.70 21.04 -6.22
CA THR A 200 -17.93 21.05 -5.40
C THR A 200 -17.72 20.29 -4.11
N ARG A 201 -18.57 20.53 -3.11
CA ARG A 201 -18.55 19.78 -1.85
C ARG A 201 -18.73 18.28 -2.08
N ALA A 202 -19.63 17.89 -2.97
CA ALA A 202 -19.88 16.48 -3.30
C ALA A 202 -18.62 15.80 -3.87
N LEU A 203 -17.87 16.48 -4.77
CA LEU A 203 -16.60 15.93 -5.29
C LEU A 203 -15.53 15.83 -4.20
N GLN A 204 -15.46 16.78 -3.27
CA GLN A 204 -14.56 16.71 -2.14
C GLN A 204 -14.91 15.56 -1.18
N GLU A 205 -16.20 15.29 -0.95
CA GLU A 205 -16.63 14.11 -0.18
C GLU A 205 -16.25 12.81 -0.89
N GLY A 206 -16.32 12.74 -2.22
CA GLY A 206 -15.80 11.62 -2.99
C GLY A 206 -14.30 11.40 -2.79
N VAL A 207 -13.51 12.49 -2.76
CA VAL A 207 -12.06 12.45 -2.45
C VAL A 207 -11.81 11.91 -1.05
N LEU A 208 -12.51 12.40 -0.03
CA LEU A 208 -12.38 11.94 1.34
C LEU A 208 -12.80 10.46 1.49
N ALA A 209 -13.88 10.06 0.81
CA ALA A 209 -14.34 8.68 0.79
C ALA A 209 -13.33 7.74 0.12
N ALA A 210 -12.68 8.17 -0.96
CA ALA A 210 -11.65 7.40 -1.65
C ALA A 210 -10.42 7.14 -0.77
N LEU A 211 -9.98 8.14 0.00
CA LEU A 211 -8.90 7.97 0.96
C LEU A 211 -9.29 7.03 2.10
N ARG A 212 -10.51 7.16 2.67
CA ARG A 212 -11.01 6.24 3.70
C ARG A 212 -11.03 4.81 3.17
N PHE A 213 -11.62 4.59 1.99
CA PHE A 213 -11.64 3.27 1.35
C PHE A 213 -10.24 2.67 1.23
N LYS A 214 -9.26 3.47 0.82
CA LYS A 214 -7.89 2.98 0.71
C LYS A 214 -7.25 2.65 2.06
N CYS A 215 -7.54 3.42 3.10
CA CYS A 215 -7.13 3.08 4.47
C CYS A 215 -7.76 1.75 4.90
N ASP A 216 -9.05 1.54 4.62
CA ASP A 216 -9.76 0.31 4.95
C ASP A 216 -9.17 -0.91 4.20
N VAL A 217 -8.79 -0.76 2.92
CA VAL A 217 -8.07 -1.81 2.15
C VAL A 217 -6.75 -2.20 2.83
N LEU A 218 -5.98 -1.22 3.28
CA LEU A 218 -4.70 -1.48 3.96
C LEU A 218 -4.90 -2.11 5.34
N TRP A 219 -5.92 -1.67 6.07
CA TRP A 219 -6.28 -2.19 7.38
C TRP A 219 -6.75 -3.64 7.29
N SER A 220 -7.67 -3.95 6.37
CA SER A 220 -8.21 -5.31 6.18
C SER A 220 -7.15 -6.34 5.82
N GLN A 221 -6.07 -5.95 5.11
CA GLN A 221 -4.95 -6.85 4.87
C GLN A 221 -4.24 -7.22 6.19
N LEU A 222 -4.10 -6.27 7.11
CA LEU A 222 -3.48 -6.51 8.42
C LEU A 222 -4.42 -7.25 9.38
N ASP A 223 -5.74 -7.01 9.31
CA ASP A 223 -6.74 -7.81 10.03
C ASP A 223 -6.63 -9.29 9.64
N ALA A 224 -6.55 -9.57 8.32
CA ALA A 224 -6.40 -10.94 7.83
C ALA A 224 -5.11 -11.60 8.35
N LEU A 225 -3.99 -10.88 8.36
CA LEU A 225 -2.72 -11.35 8.90
C LEU A 225 -2.78 -11.57 10.41
N HIS A 226 -3.34 -10.60 11.14
CA HIS A 226 -3.46 -10.69 12.59
C HIS A 226 -4.31 -11.88 13.00
N TYR A 227 -5.48 -12.03 12.40
CA TYR A 227 -6.39 -13.14 12.68
C TYR A 227 -5.76 -14.51 12.38
N ALA A 228 -5.07 -14.62 11.23
CA ALA A 228 -4.50 -15.89 10.81
C ALA A 228 -3.23 -16.28 11.59
N TYR A 229 -2.36 -15.31 11.92
CA TYR A 229 -1.00 -15.63 12.39
C TYR A 229 -0.68 -15.10 13.79
N VAL A 230 -1.53 -14.27 14.40
CA VAL A 230 -1.29 -13.72 15.74
C VAL A 230 -2.39 -14.18 16.70
N GLU A 231 -3.60 -13.66 16.55
CA GLU A 231 -4.72 -13.95 17.45
C GLU A 231 -6.03 -13.98 16.66
N PRO A 232 -6.79 -15.07 16.69
CA PRO A 232 -6.59 -16.32 17.41
C PRO A 232 -5.61 -17.34 16.76
N GLY A 233 -4.91 -16.97 15.69
CA GLY A 233 -3.97 -17.85 15.01
C GLY A 233 -4.65 -18.91 14.12
N ARG A 234 -5.76 -18.56 13.48
CA ARG A 234 -6.55 -19.47 12.64
C ARG A 234 -6.23 -19.27 11.17
N ILE A 235 -5.31 -20.07 10.68
CA ILE A 235 -4.90 -20.05 9.27
C ILE A 235 -5.99 -20.72 8.41
N PRO A 236 -6.55 -20.02 7.40
CA PRO A 236 -7.54 -20.61 6.52
C PRO A 236 -6.93 -21.66 5.58
N PRO A 237 -7.72 -22.64 5.09
CA PRO A 237 -7.24 -23.66 4.16
C PRO A 237 -6.57 -23.07 2.92
N GLY A 238 -5.41 -23.62 2.55
CA GLY A 238 -4.63 -23.20 1.38
C GLY A 238 -3.76 -21.95 1.60
N ALA A 239 -3.85 -21.28 2.75
CA ALA A 239 -2.95 -20.20 3.08
C ALA A 239 -1.59 -20.73 3.57
N PHE A 240 -0.56 -19.89 3.48
CA PHE A 240 0.80 -20.19 3.96
C PHE A 240 0.80 -20.62 5.43
N VAL A 241 1.44 -21.73 5.71
CA VAL A 241 1.66 -22.23 7.08
C VAL A 241 3.14 -22.07 7.39
N PRO A 242 3.51 -21.19 8.35
CA PRO A 242 4.91 -21.06 8.78
C PRO A 242 5.45 -22.38 9.33
N GLU A 243 6.76 -22.63 9.13
CA GLU A 243 7.44 -23.72 9.84
C GLU A 243 7.40 -23.46 11.35
N PRO A 244 7.26 -24.51 12.16
CA PRO A 244 7.38 -24.37 13.61
C PRO A 244 8.75 -23.77 14.00
N ALA A 245 8.72 -22.84 14.95
CA ALA A 245 9.93 -22.20 15.47
C ALA A 245 10.77 -23.17 16.31
#